data_3c7f3e06315e29233c359bcd38d97f99
#
_entry.id   3c7f3e06315e29233c359bcd38d97f99
#
_cell.length_a   1.000
_cell.length_b   1.000
_cell.length_c   1.000
_cell.angle_alpha   90.00
_cell.angle_beta   90.00
_cell.angle_gamma   90.00
#
_symmetry.space_group_name_H-M   'P 1'
#
loop_
_entity.id
_entity.type
_entity.pdbx_description
1 polymer ?
#
loop_
_entity_poly.entity_id
_entity_poly.type
_entity_poly.pdbx_seq_one_letter_code
_entity_poly.pdbx_strand_id
1 'polypeptide(L)'
;MSRFIILGGNHMSHTLEEHIKDPGSAITHFIGMLMAIFAAVPLLIKAAHEPGKIYVISIAVYAVSLILLYAASTTYHTFNRSEKINTVLKKVDHMMISVLIAGSYTPICLLVLGGRTGITLLCIVWGIALVGILIKAFWVYCPKWISSVLYIGMGWTCVLAFTQILNSMSAAAFGWLLAGG
;
A
#
# COMPACT_ATOMS: atom_id res chain seq x y z
N MET A 1 2.81 -37.27 -41.97
CA MET A 1 1.55 -37.03 -41.24
C MET A 1 1.91 -36.78 -39.78
N SER A 2 1.85 -35.58 -39.28
CA SER A 2 1.95 -35.08 -37.89
C SER A 2 2.76 -33.78 -37.80
N ARG A 3 2.17 -32.70 -38.27
CA ARG A 3 2.59 -31.31 -37.96
C ARG A 3 1.33 -30.47 -37.83
N PHE A 4 0.57 -30.71 -36.79
CA PHE A 4 -0.51 -29.80 -36.38
C PHE A 4 -0.65 -29.93 -34.86
N ILE A 5 -0.80 -28.79 -34.23
CA ILE A 5 -1.05 -28.59 -32.78
C ILE A 5 0.18 -28.19 -31.97
N ILE A 6 0.76 -27.01 -32.23
CA ILE A 6 1.43 -26.16 -31.22
C ILE A 6 1.40 -24.65 -31.68
N LEU A 7 0.38 -24.20 -32.31
CA LEU A 7 0.30 -22.80 -32.77
C LEU A 7 -0.74 -21.94 -32.03
N GLY A 8 -1.54 -22.50 -31.13
CA GLY A 8 -2.59 -21.73 -30.45
C GLY A 8 -2.14 -21.05 -29.15
N GLY A 9 -1.15 -21.60 -28.43
CA GLY A 9 -0.74 -21.09 -27.13
C GLY A 9 0.19 -19.86 -27.19
N ASN A 10 1.08 -19.84 -28.16
CA ASN A 10 2.08 -18.77 -28.28
C ASN A 10 1.52 -17.45 -28.86
N HIS A 11 0.47 -17.53 -29.67
CA HIS A 11 -0.11 -16.33 -30.27
C HIS A 11 -0.91 -15.49 -29.27
N MET A 12 -1.60 -16.14 -28.32
CA MET A 12 -2.41 -15.43 -27.34
C MET A 12 -1.55 -14.81 -26.23
N SER A 13 -0.45 -15.45 -25.84
CA SER A 13 0.52 -14.86 -24.91
C SER A 13 1.26 -13.66 -25.52
N HIS A 14 1.66 -13.74 -26.77
CA HIS A 14 2.33 -12.63 -27.48
C HIS A 14 1.43 -11.39 -27.66
N THR A 15 0.15 -11.56 -27.91
CA THR A 15 -0.80 -10.45 -28.07
C THR A 15 -1.13 -9.77 -26.72
N LEU A 16 -1.09 -10.48 -25.60
CA LEU A 16 -1.27 -9.88 -24.28
C LEU A 16 -0.03 -9.11 -23.82
N GLU A 17 1.16 -9.60 -24.11
CA GLU A 17 2.43 -8.94 -23.80
C GLU A 17 2.63 -7.64 -24.61
N GLU A 18 2.06 -7.51 -25.82
CA GLU A 18 2.10 -6.27 -26.59
C GLU A 18 1.24 -5.14 -25.98
N HIS A 19 0.19 -5.46 -25.21
CA HIS A 19 -0.79 -4.48 -24.72
C HIS A 19 -0.68 -4.21 -23.21
N ILE A 20 -0.17 -5.15 -22.42
CA ILE A 20 -0.02 -5.03 -20.97
C ILE A 20 1.45 -5.02 -20.63
N LYS A 21 1.90 -3.98 -19.92
CA LYS A 21 3.30 -3.74 -19.59
C LYS A 21 3.94 -4.85 -18.74
N ASP A 22 3.20 -5.35 -17.75
CA ASP A 22 3.62 -6.42 -16.83
C ASP A 22 2.37 -7.19 -16.36
N PRO A 23 1.96 -8.24 -17.12
CA PRO A 23 0.72 -8.94 -16.85
C PRO A 23 0.66 -9.59 -15.46
N GLY A 24 1.78 -10.14 -14.98
CA GLY A 24 1.84 -10.79 -13.67
C GLY A 24 1.53 -9.83 -12.53
N SER A 25 2.24 -8.70 -12.48
CA SER A 25 2.01 -7.66 -11.48
C SER A 25 0.64 -7.00 -11.64
N ALA A 26 0.20 -6.76 -12.88
CA ALA A 26 -1.11 -6.17 -13.14
C ALA A 26 -2.26 -7.01 -12.56
N ILE A 27 -2.23 -8.33 -12.79
CA ILE A 27 -3.27 -9.25 -12.30
C ILE A 27 -3.22 -9.38 -10.78
N THR A 28 -2.04 -9.60 -10.19
CA THR A 28 -1.91 -9.79 -8.74
C THR A 28 -2.33 -8.54 -7.97
N HIS A 29 -1.95 -7.34 -8.44
CA HIS A 29 -2.34 -6.09 -7.80
C HIS A 29 -3.82 -5.76 -8.02
N PHE A 30 -4.39 -6.11 -9.17
CA PHE A 30 -5.83 -5.99 -9.39
C PHE A 30 -6.62 -6.88 -8.42
N ILE A 31 -6.21 -8.13 -8.24
CA ILE A 31 -6.81 -9.03 -7.24
C ILE A 31 -6.66 -8.43 -5.84
N GLY A 32 -5.47 -7.92 -5.48
CA GLY A 32 -5.23 -7.25 -4.21
C GLY A 32 -6.16 -6.03 -4.00
N MET A 33 -6.40 -5.25 -5.05
CA MET A 33 -7.35 -4.13 -5.00
C MET A 33 -8.78 -4.60 -4.70
N LEU A 34 -9.25 -5.64 -5.40
CA LEU A 34 -10.59 -6.19 -5.14
C LEU A 34 -10.70 -6.73 -3.71
N MET A 35 -9.69 -7.48 -3.26
CA MET A 35 -9.66 -7.98 -1.88
C MET A 35 -9.69 -6.85 -0.86
N ALA A 36 -8.94 -5.75 -1.09
CA ALA A 36 -8.94 -4.57 -0.22
C ALA A 36 -10.31 -3.90 -0.17
N ILE A 37 -11.00 -3.76 -1.31
CA ILE A 37 -12.36 -3.19 -1.38
C ILE A 37 -13.34 -4.07 -0.59
N PHE A 38 -13.33 -5.39 -0.81
CA PHE A 38 -14.23 -6.30 -0.09
C PHE A 38 -13.93 -6.36 1.41
N ALA A 39 -12.66 -6.33 1.82
CA ALA A 39 -12.27 -6.32 3.21
C ALA A 39 -12.57 -4.98 3.92
N ALA A 40 -12.56 -3.86 3.20
CA ALA A 40 -12.87 -2.55 3.76
C ALA A 40 -14.30 -2.47 4.31
N VAL A 41 -15.26 -3.12 3.65
CA VAL A 41 -16.68 -3.06 4.05
C VAL A 41 -16.92 -3.59 5.48
N PRO A 42 -16.59 -4.84 5.81
CA PRO A 42 -16.80 -5.35 7.18
C PRO A 42 -15.95 -4.62 8.21
N LEU A 43 -14.74 -4.15 7.85
CA LEU A 43 -13.90 -3.35 8.75
C LEU A 43 -14.56 -2.00 9.09
N LEU A 44 -15.11 -1.30 8.12
CA LEU A 44 -15.80 -0.03 8.33
C LEU A 44 -17.12 -0.22 9.08
N ILE A 45 -17.86 -1.27 8.81
CA ILE A 45 -19.09 -1.61 9.56
C ILE A 45 -18.71 -1.85 11.02
N LYS A 46 -17.69 -2.65 11.29
CA LYS A 46 -17.21 -2.90 12.65
C LYS A 46 -16.78 -1.60 13.34
N ALA A 47 -16.00 -0.76 12.66
CA ALA A 47 -15.56 0.52 13.19
C ALA A 47 -16.73 1.47 13.48
N ALA A 48 -17.82 1.39 12.72
CA ALA A 48 -19.03 2.22 12.93
C ALA A 48 -19.83 1.82 14.17
N HIS A 49 -19.65 0.59 14.69
CA HIS A 49 -20.28 0.16 15.95
C HIS A 49 -19.47 0.58 17.19
N GLU A 50 -18.22 1.01 17.01
CA GLU A 50 -17.41 1.50 18.12
C GLU A 50 -17.75 2.96 18.50
N PRO A 51 -17.66 3.34 19.78
CA PRO A 51 -18.02 4.68 20.23
C PRO A 51 -17.00 5.71 19.76
N GLY A 52 -17.41 6.54 18.79
CA GLY A 52 -16.62 7.68 18.35
C GLY A 52 -16.17 7.62 16.89
N LYS A 53 -16.23 8.75 16.23
CA LYS A 53 -15.89 8.88 14.80
C LYS A 53 -14.43 8.53 14.48
N ILE A 54 -13.56 8.54 15.49
CA ILE A 54 -12.12 8.26 15.33
C ILE A 54 -11.87 6.85 14.80
N TYR A 55 -12.72 5.87 15.19
CA TYR A 55 -12.61 4.49 14.71
C TYR A 55 -12.86 4.42 13.20
N VAL A 56 -13.96 5.00 12.74
CA VAL A 56 -14.32 5.02 11.32
C VAL A 56 -13.27 5.77 10.50
N ILE A 57 -12.83 6.95 10.98
CA ILE A 57 -11.84 7.77 10.28
C ILE A 57 -10.52 7.03 10.13
N SER A 58 -10.00 6.44 11.20
CA SER A 58 -8.71 5.75 11.15
C SER A 58 -8.72 4.50 10.25
N ILE A 59 -9.80 3.71 10.33
CA ILE A 59 -9.96 2.54 9.46
C ILE A 59 -10.20 2.97 8.01
N ALA A 60 -10.95 4.06 7.77
CA ALA A 60 -11.15 4.60 6.42
C ALA A 60 -9.83 5.08 5.80
N VAL A 61 -8.98 5.78 6.56
CA VAL A 61 -7.65 6.21 6.08
C VAL A 61 -6.81 5.01 5.66
N TYR A 62 -6.76 3.96 6.47
CA TYR A 62 -6.06 2.72 6.14
C TYR A 62 -6.64 2.06 4.88
N ALA A 63 -7.96 1.81 4.85
CA ALA A 63 -8.61 1.12 3.74
C ALA A 63 -8.44 1.87 2.42
N VAL A 64 -8.64 3.20 2.44
CA VAL A 64 -8.46 4.05 1.24
C VAL A 64 -7.00 4.03 0.78
N SER A 65 -6.03 4.14 1.69
CA SER A 65 -4.61 4.09 1.31
C SER A 65 -4.22 2.75 0.66
N LEU A 66 -4.76 1.64 1.15
CA LEU A 66 -4.54 0.30 0.59
C LEU A 66 -5.15 0.15 -0.80
N ILE A 67 -6.40 0.59 -0.97
CA ILE A 67 -7.09 0.56 -2.28
C ILE A 67 -6.36 1.44 -3.29
N LEU A 68 -5.96 2.65 -2.89
CA LEU A 68 -5.23 3.57 -3.76
C LEU A 68 -3.87 3.04 -4.19
N LEU A 69 -3.12 2.38 -3.29
CA LEU A 69 -1.86 1.73 -3.67
C LEU A 69 -2.10 0.68 -4.75
N TYR A 70 -3.01 -0.25 -4.52
CA TYR A 70 -3.27 -1.33 -5.49
C TYR A 70 -3.85 -0.80 -6.79
N ALA A 71 -4.71 0.23 -6.76
CA ALA A 71 -5.23 0.88 -7.96
C ALA A 71 -4.13 1.57 -8.78
N ALA A 72 -3.25 2.33 -8.13
CA ALA A 72 -2.12 2.99 -8.76
C ALA A 72 -1.15 1.96 -9.38
N SER A 73 -0.84 0.92 -8.64
CA SER A 73 0.07 -0.13 -9.08
C SER A 73 -0.51 -0.95 -10.22
N THR A 74 -1.79 -1.36 -10.15
CA THR A 74 -2.50 -2.02 -11.25
C THR A 74 -2.44 -1.16 -12.51
N THR A 75 -2.75 0.12 -12.38
CA THR A 75 -2.75 1.06 -13.51
C THR A 75 -1.36 1.19 -14.14
N TYR A 76 -0.31 1.31 -13.32
CA TYR A 76 1.08 1.40 -13.78
C TYR A 76 1.54 0.14 -14.51
N HIS A 77 1.18 -1.05 -14.02
CA HIS A 77 1.58 -2.34 -14.61
C HIS A 77 0.72 -2.76 -15.79
N THR A 78 -0.52 -2.25 -15.88
CA THR A 78 -1.42 -2.55 -17.00
C THR A 78 -1.12 -1.70 -18.23
N PHE A 79 -1.02 -0.38 -18.07
CA PHE A 79 -0.96 0.53 -19.21
C PHE A 79 0.47 0.79 -19.68
N ASN A 80 0.71 0.48 -20.97
CA ASN A 80 1.90 0.90 -21.70
C ASN A 80 1.51 2.02 -22.67
N ARG A 81 1.79 3.25 -22.30
CA ARG A 81 1.43 4.45 -23.05
C ARG A 81 2.70 5.23 -23.43
N SER A 82 2.58 6.53 -23.67
CA SER A 82 3.74 7.38 -23.92
C SER A 82 4.69 7.42 -22.71
N GLU A 83 5.99 7.71 -22.96
CA GLU A 83 7.02 7.81 -21.92
C GLU A 83 6.63 8.77 -20.80
N LYS A 84 6.01 9.91 -21.15
CA LYS A 84 5.51 10.88 -20.15
C LYS A 84 4.45 10.27 -19.23
N ILE A 85 3.47 9.57 -19.80
CA ILE A 85 2.39 8.93 -19.03
C ILE A 85 2.97 7.83 -18.16
N ASN A 86 3.82 6.96 -18.69
CA ASN A 86 4.46 5.88 -17.95
C ASN A 86 5.30 6.42 -16.79
N THR A 87 5.96 7.55 -16.96
CA THR A 87 6.71 8.23 -15.91
C THR A 87 5.79 8.75 -14.79
N VAL A 88 4.65 9.36 -15.14
CA VAL A 88 3.66 9.82 -14.15
C VAL A 88 3.06 8.65 -13.37
N LEU A 89 2.63 7.58 -14.06
CA LEU A 89 2.08 6.39 -13.42
C LEU A 89 3.08 5.76 -12.45
N LYS A 90 4.36 5.66 -12.85
CA LYS A 90 5.44 5.19 -11.98
C LYS A 90 5.61 6.05 -10.74
N LYS A 91 5.54 7.39 -10.88
CA LYS A 91 5.62 8.31 -9.73
C LYS A 91 4.48 8.04 -8.76
N VAL A 92 3.25 7.99 -9.25
CA VAL A 92 2.05 7.79 -8.44
C VAL A 92 2.12 6.46 -7.70
N ASP A 93 2.44 5.36 -8.39
CA ASP A 93 2.64 4.04 -7.78
C ASP A 93 3.63 4.09 -6.61
N HIS A 94 4.80 4.70 -6.81
CA HIS A 94 5.81 4.79 -5.75
C HIS A 94 5.42 5.76 -4.60
N MET A 95 4.67 6.82 -4.88
CA MET A 95 4.16 7.72 -3.84
C MET A 95 3.14 7.01 -2.94
N MET A 96 2.30 6.15 -3.53
CA MET A 96 1.28 5.42 -2.78
C MET A 96 1.87 4.44 -1.76
N ILE A 97 3.10 3.98 -1.94
CA ILE A 97 3.80 3.16 -0.93
C ILE A 97 3.95 3.95 0.40
N SER A 98 4.42 5.21 0.33
CA SER A 98 4.53 6.05 1.52
C SER A 98 3.16 6.33 2.15
N VAL A 99 2.14 6.55 1.32
CA VAL A 99 0.76 6.76 1.79
C VAL A 99 0.22 5.52 2.50
N LEU A 100 0.45 4.31 1.96
CA LEU A 100 0.01 3.08 2.60
C LEU A 100 0.71 2.85 3.93
N ILE A 101 2.05 3.04 3.99
CA ILE A 101 2.78 2.87 5.25
C ILE A 101 2.21 3.83 6.32
N ALA A 102 2.05 5.11 6.01
CA ALA A 102 1.46 6.07 6.95
C ALA A 102 -0.01 5.75 7.27
N GLY A 103 -0.77 5.30 6.28
CA GLY A 103 -2.16 4.87 6.44
C GLY A 103 -2.30 3.68 7.39
N SER A 104 -1.40 2.69 7.32
CA SER A 104 -1.41 1.52 8.22
C SER A 104 -1.05 1.87 9.68
N TYR A 105 -0.21 2.89 9.89
CA TYR A 105 0.06 3.42 11.22
C TYR A 105 -1.13 4.16 11.84
N THR A 106 -2.00 4.74 11.03
CA THR A 106 -3.09 5.59 11.50
C THR A 106 -3.99 4.90 12.53
N PRO A 107 -4.56 3.69 12.30
CA PRO A 107 -5.36 3.01 13.32
C PRO A 107 -4.54 2.60 14.55
N ILE A 108 -3.30 2.19 14.40
CA ILE A 108 -2.43 1.82 15.51
C ILE A 108 -2.16 3.03 16.41
N CYS A 109 -1.82 4.16 15.83
CA CYS A 109 -1.52 5.39 16.54
C CYS A 109 -2.75 5.97 17.24
N LEU A 110 -3.92 5.95 16.60
CA LEU A 110 -5.12 6.61 17.11
C LEU A 110 -5.95 5.70 18.02
N LEU A 111 -6.00 4.38 17.75
CA LEU A 111 -6.89 3.45 18.46
C LEU A 111 -6.17 2.61 19.49
N VAL A 112 -4.90 2.25 19.26
CA VAL A 112 -4.13 1.38 20.16
C VAL A 112 -3.27 2.21 21.11
N LEU A 113 -2.44 3.10 20.58
CA LEU A 113 -1.54 3.91 21.40
C LEU A 113 -2.27 5.08 22.08
N GLY A 114 -3.07 5.81 21.31
CA GLY A 114 -3.78 6.99 21.79
C GLY A 114 -2.88 8.08 22.37
N GLY A 115 -3.49 9.09 23.00
CA GLY A 115 -2.79 10.11 23.75
C GLY A 115 -1.67 10.84 22.98
N ARG A 116 -0.70 11.36 23.73
CA ARG A 116 0.43 12.12 23.13
C ARG A 116 1.35 11.23 22.29
N THR A 117 1.64 10.01 22.74
CA THR A 117 2.54 9.10 22.01
C THR A 117 1.98 8.73 20.65
N GLY A 118 0.70 8.35 20.59
CA GLY A 118 0.05 8.00 19.33
C GLY A 118 0.05 9.17 18.35
N ILE A 119 -0.31 10.38 18.81
CA ILE A 119 -0.32 11.58 17.96
C ILE A 119 1.11 11.93 17.49
N THR A 120 2.10 11.88 18.38
CA THR A 120 3.50 12.17 18.00
C THR A 120 4.00 11.19 16.94
N LEU A 121 3.78 9.89 17.13
CA LEU A 121 4.18 8.88 16.16
C LEU A 121 3.47 9.06 14.82
N LEU A 122 2.17 9.36 14.85
CA LEU A 122 1.37 9.65 13.66
C LEU A 122 1.94 10.84 12.87
N CYS A 123 2.26 11.95 13.56
CA CYS A 123 2.86 13.12 12.94
C CYS A 123 4.24 12.82 12.34
N ILE A 124 5.08 12.02 13.00
CA ILE A 124 6.38 11.60 12.50
C ILE A 124 6.20 10.79 11.21
N VAL A 125 5.36 9.76 11.22
CA VAL A 125 5.19 8.86 10.07
C VAL A 125 4.57 9.59 8.88
N TRP A 126 3.52 10.39 9.07
CA TRP A 126 2.95 11.20 8.00
C TRP A 126 3.90 12.29 7.51
N GLY A 127 4.71 12.88 8.40
CA GLY A 127 5.77 13.81 8.01
C GLY A 127 6.80 13.18 7.09
N ILE A 128 7.30 11.98 7.44
CA ILE A 128 8.23 11.23 6.59
C ILE A 128 7.56 10.82 5.27
N ALA A 129 6.28 10.40 5.29
CA ALA A 129 5.52 10.07 4.09
C ALA A 129 5.43 11.27 3.13
N LEU A 130 5.13 12.47 3.64
CA LEU A 130 5.09 13.70 2.83
C LEU A 130 6.45 13.98 2.19
N VAL A 131 7.55 13.85 2.93
CA VAL A 131 8.91 13.98 2.37
C VAL A 131 9.13 12.94 1.26
N GLY A 132 8.74 11.70 1.46
CA GLY A 132 8.83 10.65 0.44
C GLY A 132 8.02 10.95 -0.82
N ILE A 133 6.80 11.47 -0.66
CA ILE A 133 5.95 11.91 -1.76
C ILE A 133 6.61 13.05 -2.54
N LEU A 134 7.13 14.07 -1.84
CA LEU A 134 7.81 15.20 -2.47
C LEU A 134 9.07 14.76 -3.24
N ILE A 135 9.89 13.89 -2.65
CA ILE A 135 11.06 13.32 -3.33
C ILE A 135 10.63 12.64 -4.63
N LYS A 136 9.58 11.81 -4.61
CA LYS A 136 9.11 11.10 -5.81
C LYS A 136 8.43 12.00 -6.82
N ALA A 137 7.73 13.03 -6.37
CA ALA A 137 7.09 14.00 -7.26
C ALA A 137 8.12 14.80 -8.08
N PHE A 138 9.19 15.27 -7.43
CA PHE A 138 10.19 16.12 -8.06
C PHE A 138 11.39 15.36 -8.62
N TRP A 139 11.77 14.23 -8.02
CA TRP A 139 12.94 13.43 -8.41
C TRP A 139 12.58 11.99 -8.76
N VAL A 140 12.02 11.77 -9.97
CA VAL A 140 11.58 10.43 -10.46
C VAL A 140 12.69 9.41 -10.53
N TYR A 141 13.87 9.85 -10.95
CA TYR A 141 15.06 9.02 -11.13
C TYR A 141 15.93 8.96 -9.87
N CYS A 142 15.35 9.31 -8.71
CA CYS A 142 16.07 9.21 -7.46
C CYS A 142 16.59 7.77 -7.26
N PRO A 143 17.82 7.58 -6.78
CA PRO A 143 18.40 6.27 -6.56
C PRO A 143 17.49 5.37 -5.72
N LYS A 144 17.38 4.09 -6.08
CA LYS A 144 16.49 3.13 -5.41
C LYS A 144 16.75 3.03 -3.91
N TRP A 145 18.01 3.16 -3.50
CA TRP A 145 18.40 3.06 -2.10
C TRP A 145 17.77 4.16 -1.22
N ILE A 146 17.58 5.40 -1.74
CA ILE A 146 16.90 6.49 -1.01
C ILE A 146 15.48 6.09 -0.68
N SER A 147 14.75 5.52 -1.66
CA SER A 147 13.39 5.03 -1.43
C SER A 147 13.35 3.88 -0.43
N SER A 148 14.29 2.95 -0.56
CA SER A 148 14.37 1.80 0.35
C SER A 148 14.67 2.24 1.79
N VAL A 149 15.63 3.14 1.98
CA VAL A 149 15.95 3.70 3.31
C VAL A 149 14.73 4.42 3.90
N LEU A 150 14.01 5.17 3.08
CA LEU A 150 12.83 5.92 3.52
C LEU A 150 11.71 4.97 3.96
N TYR A 151 11.39 3.94 3.16
CA TYR A 151 10.34 2.97 3.49
C TYR A 151 10.71 2.10 4.69
N ILE A 152 11.97 1.64 4.75
CA ILE A 152 12.48 0.89 5.91
C ILE A 152 12.44 1.79 7.15
N GLY A 153 12.91 3.04 7.06
CA GLY A 153 12.87 3.99 8.17
C GLY A 153 11.44 4.22 8.67
N MET A 154 10.48 4.41 7.76
CA MET A 154 9.06 4.51 8.12
C MET A 154 8.56 3.24 8.82
N GLY A 155 8.86 2.06 8.29
CA GLY A 155 8.47 0.79 8.89
C GLY A 155 9.05 0.61 10.31
N TRP A 156 10.30 1.03 10.53
CA TRP A 156 10.97 0.91 11.82
C TRP A 156 10.55 1.95 12.86
N THR A 157 9.78 2.96 12.49
CA THR A 157 9.28 3.94 13.49
C THR A 157 8.39 3.30 14.56
N CYS A 158 7.79 2.11 14.30
CA CYS A 158 7.05 1.36 15.32
C CYS A 158 7.91 0.98 16.53
N VAL A 159 9.23 0.83 16.37
CA VAL A 159 10.17 0.51 17.45
C VAL A 159 10.18 1.59 18.54
N LEU A 160 9.93 2.86 18.16
CA LEU A 160 9.84 3.96 19.12
C LEU A 160 8.69 3.80 20.12
N ALA A 161 7.65 3.06 19.76
CA ALA A 161 6.49 2.81 20.61
C ALA A 161 6.28 1.29 20.88
N PHE A 162 7.29 0.47 20.65
CA PHE A 162 7.17 -0.99 20.68
C PHE A 162 6.63 -1.51 22.02
N THR A 163 7.18 -1.06 23.14
CA THR A 163 6.75 -1.47 24.48
C THR A 163 5.30 -1.07 24.75
N GLN A 164 4.87 0.10 24.28
CA GLN A 164 3.50 0.55 24.44
C GLN A 164 2.54 -0.26 23.57
N ILE A 165 2.92 -0.55 22.30
CA ILE A 165 2.13 -1.41 21.41
C ILE A 165 1.95 -2.79 22.05
N LEU A 166 3.04 -3.38 22.55
CA LEU A 166 3.03 -4.69 23.19
C LEU A 166 2.10 -4.73 24.40
N ASN A 167 2.12 -3.68 25.23
CA ASN A 167 1.31 -3.59 26.44
C ASN A 167 -0.17 -3.22 26.19
N SER A 168 -0.46 -2.62 25.02
CA SER A 168 -1.80 -2.15 24.68
C SER A 168 -2.61 -3.14 23.84
N MET A 169 -1.97 -4.21 23.36
CA MET A 169 -2.62 -5.22 22.50
C MET A 169 -2.66 -6.59 23.19
N SER A 170 -3.70 -7.39 22.90
CA SER A 170 -3.68 -8.79 23.26
C SER A 170 -2.58 -9.55 22.50
N ALA A 171 -2.05 -10.63 23.08
CA ALA A 171 -1.04 -11.45 22.44
C ALA A 171 -1.47 -11.95 21.04
N ALA A 172 -2.75 -12.29 20.88
CA ALA A 172 -3.30 -12.69 19.59
C ALA A 172 -3.28 -11.53 18.56
N ALA A 173 -3.72 -10.33 18.97
CA ALA A 173 -3.71 -9.16 18.10
C ALA A 173 -2.28 -8.75 17.70
N PHE A 174 -1.35 -8.82 18.64
CA PHE A 174 0.07 -8.58 18.38
C PHE A 174 0.67 -9.64 17.44
N GLY A 175 0.30 -10.92 17.61
CA GLY A 175 0.69 -11.99 16.69
C GLY A 175 0.22 -11.76 15.26
N TRP A 176 -1.03 -11.32 15.07
CA TRP A 176 -1.55 -10.96 13.74
C TRP A 176 -0.84 -9.75 13.15
N LEU A 177 -0.51 -8.75 13.97
CA LEU A 177 0.26 -7.59 13.52
C LEU A 177 1.65 -8.01 12.99
N LEU A 178 2.35 -8.89 13.72
CA LEU A 178 3.66 -9.41 13.30
C LEU A 178 3.59 -10.31 12.06
N ALA A 179 2.50 -11.05 11.89
CA ALA A 179 2.33 -11.94 10.75
C ALA A 179 1.98 -11.19 9.45
N GLY A 180 1.39 -10.00 9.56
CA GLY A 180 0.93 -9.20 8.42
C GLY A 180 1.78 -7.97 8.12
N GLY A 181 2.75 -7.62 8.97
CA GLY A 181 3.59 -6.42 8.87
C GLY A 181 4.98 -6.60 8.27
#